data_c1b9b68ab9e405f264cf65301d8a1c4e
#
_entry.id   c1b9b68ab9e405f264cf65301d8a1c4e
#
_cell.length_a   1.000
_cell.length_b   1.000
_cell.length_c   1.000
_cell.angle_alpha   90.00
_cell.angle_beta   90.00
_cell.angle_gamma   90.00
#
_symmetry.space_group_name_H-M   'P 1'
#
loop_
_entity.id
_entity.type
_entity.pdbx_description
1 polymer ?
#
loop_
_entity_poly.entity_id
_entity_poly.type
_entity_poly.pdbx_seq_one_letter_code
_entity_poly.pdbx_strand_id
1 'polypeptide(L)'
;MNVIVVILDSFRQDHISFYHGGQPVFEDIPACQTPNLDAFAQECIVFDNAYPEALPTIPVRTQILTGQRTLPYRPWQALTKEDISVAEILRAEGYVCGLISDTYHYRAPGMNFHRGFHAYRWIRGQEYDPWTSHPTSRNVDDYVNE
;
A
#
# COMPACT_ATOMS: atom_id res chain seq x y z
N MET A 1 12.54 8.77 -17.64
CA MET A 1 12.53 7.50 -16.86
C MET A 1 11.15 7.31 -16.28
N ASN A 2 10.60 6.11 -16.28
CA ASN A 2 9.34 5.80 -15.60
C ASN A 2 9.64 5.24 -14.22
N VAL A 3 8.84 5.61 -13.23
CA VAL A 3 8.93 5.13 -11.85
C VAL A 3 7.61 4.51 -11.43
N ILE A 4 7.65 3.30 -10.89
CA ILE A 4 6.50 2.60 -10.33
C ILE A 4 6.80 2.33 -8.86
N VAL A 5 5.91 2.77 -7.98
CA VAL A 5 5.98 2.48 -6.55
C VAL A 5 4.81 1.56 -6.20
N VAL A 6 5.13 0.38 -5.66
CA VAL A 6 4.14 -0.60 -5.21
C VAL A 6 4.25 -0.71 -3.69
N ILE A 7 3.14 -0.56 -3.00
CA ILE A 7 3.07 -0.64 -1.54
C ILE A 7 2.05 -1.71 -1.19
N LEU A 8 2.49 -2.73 -0.48
CA LEU A 8 1.66 -3.82 0.03
C LEU A 8 1.41 -3.57 1.51
N ASP A 9 0.21 -3.07 1.84
CA ASP A 9 -0.17 -2.81 3.22
C ASP A 9 -0.37 -4.13 3.99
N SER A 10 0.03 -4.15 5.25
CA SER A 10 -0.10 -5.32 6.14
C SER A 10 0.61 -6.60 5.66
N PHE A 11 1.41 -6.52 4.60
CA PHE A 11 2.17 -7.67 4.11
C PHE A 11 3.53 -7.76 4.82
N ARG A 12 3.68 -8.74 5.67
CA ARG A 12 4.87 -8.93 6.51
C ARG A 12 6.02 -9.53 5.71
N GLN A 13 7.24 -9.07 6.00
CA GLN A 13 8.48 -9.57 5.39
C GLN A 13 8.65 -11.09 5.56
N ASP A 14 8.36 -11.62 6.75
CA ASP A 14 8.49 -13.03 7.08
C ASP A 14 7.48 -13.94 6.37
N HIS A 15 6.52 -13.38 5.61
CA HIS A 15 5.60 -14.11 4.73
C HIS A 15 6.06 -14.14 3.27
N ILE A 16 7.20 -13.52 2.95
CA ILE A 16 7.80 -13.59 1.62
C ILE A 16 8.72 -14.82 1.57
N SER A 17 8.50 -15.71 0.60
CA SER A 17 9.25 -16.97 0.53
C SER A 17 10.76 -16.79 0.33
N PHE A 18 11.19 -15.69 -0.25
CA PHE A 18 12.59 -15.28 -0.31
C PHE A 18 13.27 -15.22 1.06
N TYR A 19 12.54 -14.79 2.11
CA TYR A 19 13.10 -14.66 3.47
C TYR A 19 12.95 -15.92 4.31
N HIS A 20 11.82 -16.63 4.23
CA HIS A 20 11.57 -17.79 5.08
C HIS A 20 12.06 -19.13 4.48
N GLY A 21 12.47 -19.15 3.21
CA GLY A 21 13.05 -20.35 2.60
C GLY A 21 12.14 -21.59 2.58
N GLY A 22 10.81 -21.38 2.52
CA GLY A 22 9.82 -22.46 2.55
C GLY A 22 9.40 -22.90 3.96
N GLN A 23 9.92 -22.29 5.01
CA GLN A 23 9.51 -22.58 6.39
C GLN A 23 8.25 -21.79 6.76
N PRO A 24 7.25 -22.40 7.41
CA PRO A 24 6.07 -21.68 7.85
C PRO A 24 6.40 -20.72 9.00
N VAL A 25 5.77 -19.55 9.01
CA VAL A 25 5.89 -18.58 10.12
C VAL A 25 5.16 -19.07 11.38
N PHE A 26 4.12 -19.88 11.19
CA PHE A 26 3.32 -20.48 12.26
C PHE A 26 3.19 -21.99 12.01
N GLU A 27 3.26 -22.79 13.08
CA GLU A 27 3.30 -24.27 12.99
C GLU A 27 2.13 -24.88 12.24
N ASP A 28 0.93 -24.33 12.42
CA ASP A 28 -0.32 -24.86 11.85
C ASP A 28 -0.74 -24.21 10.52
N ILE A 29 0.08 -23.34 9.96
CA ILE A 29 -0.26 -22.58 8.75
C ILE A 29 0.77 -22.88 7.67
N PRO A 30 0.38 -23.30 6.47
CA PRO A 30 1.33 -23.51 5.38
C PRO A 30 2.14 -22.25 5.06
N ALA A 31 3.40 -22.42 4.70
CA ALA A 31 4.26 -21.32 4.31
C ALA A 31 3.68 -20.58 3.08
N CYS A 32 3.61 -19.26 3.16
CA CYS A 32 3.17 -18.43 2.06
C CYS A 32 4.13 -18.59 0.86
N GLN A 33 3.56 -18.68 -0.34
CA GLN A 33 4.35 -18.82 -1.57
C GLN A 33 4.31 -17.53 -2.38
N THR A 34 5.48 -16.94 -2.61
CA THR A 34 5.60 -15.65 -3.33
C THR A 34 6.58 -15.73 -4.51
N PRO A 35 6.39 -16.67 -5.47
CA PRO A 35 7.39 -16.97 -6.48
C PRO A 35 7.75 -15.78 -7.38
N ASN A 36 6.80 -14.88 -7.64
CA ASN A 36 7.06 -13.69 -8.45
C ASN A 36 7.89 -12.64 -7.68
N LEU A 37 7.66 -12.49 -6.37
CA LEU A 37 8.49 -11.61 -5.55
C LEU A 37 9.89 -12.19 -5.35
N ASP A 38 9.98 -13.50 -5.22
CA ASP A 38 11.27 -14.20 -5.11
C ASP A 38 12.11 -14.03 -6.38
N ALA A 39 11.50 -14.19 -7.55
CA ALA A 39 12.16 -13.95 -8.83
C ALA A 39 12.60 -12.48 -8.96
N PHE A 40 11.74 -11.55 -8.60
CA PHE A 40 12.07 -10.13 -8.62
C PHE A 40 13.21 -9.79 -7.66
N ALA A 41 13.24 -10.39 -6.46
CA ALA A 41 14.29 -10.18 -5.47
C ALA A 41 15.68 -10.58 -5.97
N GLN A 42 15.77 -11.56 -6.90
CA GLN A 42 17.03 -11.97 -7.50
C GLN A 42 17.62 -10.93 -8.47
N GLU A 43 16.80 -10.02 -8.97
CA GLU A 43 17.18 -9.04 -10.01
C GLU A 43 17.24 -7.60 -9.48
N CYS A 44 16.96 -7.38 -8.20
CA CYS A 44 16.88 -6.05 -7.62
C CYS A 44 17.78 -5.86 -6.39
N ILE A 45 17.83 -4.62 -5.89
CA ILE A 45 18.46 -4.33 -4.60
C ILE A 45 17.41 -4.61 -3.51
N VAL A 46 17.74 -5.50 -2.59
CA VAL A 46 16.90 -5.83 -1.42
C VAL A 46 17.43 -5.10 -0.20
N PHE A 47 16.54 -4.43 0.52
CA PHE A 47 16.85 -3.75 1.78
C PHE A 47 16.33 -4.57 2.96
N ASP A 48 17.20 -5.32 3.63
CA ASP A 48 16.82 -6.16 4.76
C ASP A 48 16.41 -5.37 6.01
N ASN A 49 16.94 -4.16 6.14
CA ASN A 49 16.77 -3.29 7.29
C ASN A 49 16.12 -1.97 6.90
N ALA A 50 14.88 -2.01 6.44
CA ALA A 50 14.07 -0.83 6.16
C ALA A 50 13.11 -0.56 7.33
N TYR A 51 13.35 0.52 8.08
CA TYR A 51 12.56 0.87 9.25
C TYR A 51 11.69 2.09 8.99
N PRO A 52 10.36 1.99 9.20
CA PRO A 52 9.52 3.17 9.24
C PRO A 52 9.79 3.96 10.53
N GLU A 53 9.75 5.27 10.44
CA GLU A 53 9.88 6.11 11.62
C GLU A 53 8.62 6.12 12.48
N ALA A 54 7.46 5.93 11.87
CA ALA A 54 6.16 5.97 12.55
C ALA A 54 5.22 4.89 12.02
N LEU A 55 4.28 4.52 12.86
CA LEU A 55 3.20 3.58 12.59
C LEU A 55 1.88 4.20 13.07
N PRO A 56 0.72 3.72 12.66
CA PRO A 56 0.49 2.76 11.59
C PRO A 56 0.37 3.43 10.20
N THR A 57 -0.62 3.07 9.40
CA THR A 57 -0.76 3.38 7.97
C THR A 57 -0.53 4.85 7.60
N ILE A 58 -1.26 5.80 8.19
CA ILE A 58 -1.25 7.20 7.76
C ILE A 58 0.08 7.91 8.02
N PRO A 59 0.71 7.79 9.19
CA PRO A 59 2.05 8.33 9.40
C PRO A 59 3.08 7.80 8.39
N VAL A 60 3.06 6.48 8.11
CA VAL A 60 3.97 5.87 7.12
C VAL A 60 3.69 6.39 5.72
N ARG A 61 2.42 6.50 5.32
CA ARG A 61 2.04 7.04 4.00
C ARG A 61 2.48 8.49 3.84
N THR A 62 2.36 9.28 4.90
CA THR A 62 2.87 10.65 4.92
C THR A 62 4.37 10.68 4.65
N GLN A 63 5.15 9.82 5.33
CA GLN A 63 6.59 9.73 5.11
C GLN A 63 6.93 9.36 3.66
N ILE A 64 6.28 8.32 3.12
CA ILE A 64 6.54 7.84 1.76
C ILE A 64 6.25 8.94 0.73
N LEU A 65 5.17 9.69 0.91
CA LEU A 65 4.74 10.68 -0.08
C LEU A 65 5.41 12.05 0.09
N THR A 66 5.87 12.40 1.29
CA THR A 66 6.45 13.74 1.54
C THR A 66 7.93 13.71 1.87
N GLY A 67 8.48 12.55 2.21
CA GLY A 67 9.86 12.42 2.74
C GLY A 67 10.05 13.04 4.11
N GLN A 68 8.98 13.51 4.78
CA GLN A 68 9.05 14.18 6.07
C GLN A 68 8.93 13.21 7.23
N ARG A 69 9.66 13.47 8.30
CA ARG A 69 9.49 12.78 9.56
C ARG A 69 8.15 13.13 10.20
N THR A 70 7.47 12.13 10.75
CA THR A 70 6.15 12.30 11.36
C THR A 70 6.19 12.26 12.88
N LEU A 71 7.04 11.44 13.49
CA LEU A 71 7.20 11.40 14.94
C LEU A 71 8.20 12.45 15.46
N PRO A 72 7.91 13.02 16.63
CA PRO A 72 6.72 12.91 17.46
C PRO A 72 5.64 13.94 17.13
N TYR A 73 5.79 14.69 16.06
CA TYR A 73 5.11 15.97 15.81
C TYR A 73 3.80 15.83 15.06
N ARG A 74 3.59 14.67 14.40
CA ARG A 74 2.47 14.52 13.50
C ARG A 74 1.62 13.30 13.83
N PRO A 75 0.39 13.52 14.29
CA PRO A 75 -0.54 12.45 14.60
C PRO A 75 -1.15 11.85 13.31
N TRP A 76 -2.11 10.97 13.47
CA TRP A 76 -2.96 10.45 12.40
C TRP A 76 -3.83 11.58 11.81
N GLN A 77 -3.38 12.17 10.73
CA GLN A 77 -4.04 13.29 10.10
C GLN A 77 -3.84 13.33 8.59
N ALA A 78 -4.68 14.11 7.91
CA ALA A 78 -4.56 14.37 6.48
C ALA A 78 -3.27 15.16 6.15
N LEU A 79 -2.85 15.10 4.89
CA LEU A 79 -1.85 16.03 4.37
C LEU A 79 -2.40 17.46 4.47
N THR A 80 -1.59 18.36 5.02
CA THR A 80 -1.90 19.78 5.16
C THR A 80 -1.56 20.54 3.88
N LYS A 81 -1.83 21.83 3.84
CA LYS A 81 -1.50 22.67 2.68
C LYS A 81 0.00 22.89 2.55
N GLU A 82 0.71 22.82 3.64
CA GLU A 82 2.18 23.00 3.73
C GLU A 82 2.95 21.75 3.28
N ASP A 83 2.28 20.60 3.24
CA ASP A 83 2.90 19.37 2.76
C ASP A 83 3.05 19.40 1.25
N ILE A 84 4.24 19.07 0.78
CA ILE A 84 4.52 18.90 -0.63
C ILE A 84 4.75 17.40 -0.87
N SER A 85 3.91 16.80 -1.71
CA SER A 85 4.05 15.41 -2.06
C SER A 85 5.04 15.19 -3.20
N VAL A 86 5.63 14.00 -3.25
CA VAL A 86 6.49 13.58 -4.36
C VAL A 86 5.76 13.70 -5.71
N ALA A 87 4.44 13.47 -5.74
CA ALA A 87 3.64 13.63 -6.94
C ALA A 87 3.57 15.09 -7.40
N GLU A 88 3.48 16.05 -6.47
CA GLU A 88 3.51 17.47 -6.81
C GLU A 88 4.87 17.89 -7.36
N ILE A 89 5.96 17.39 -6.77
CA ILE A 89 7.33 17.64 -7.25
C ILE A 89 7.52 17.09 -8.67
N LEU A 90 7.19 15.82 -8.86
CA LEU A 90 7.33 15.16 -10.16
C LEU A 90 6.46 15.81 -11.24
N ARG A 91 5.26 16.23 -10.87
CA ARG A 91 4.37 16.95 -11.77
C ARG A 91 4.97 18.29 -12.22
N ALA A 92 5.61 19.01 -11.30
CA ALA A 92 6.30 20.28 -11.64
C ALA A 92 7.45 20.04 -12.63
N GLU A 93 8.07 18.86 -12.59
CA GLU A 93 9.13 18.44 -13.53
C GLU A 93 8.58 17.80 -14.81
N GLY A 94 7.27 17.90 -15.06
CA GLY A 94 6.64 17.43 -16.29
C GLY A 94 6.28 15.94 -16.33
N TYR A 95 6.35 15.23 -15.22
CA TYR A 95 5.90 13.85 -15.15
C TYR A 95 4.37 13.75 -15.10
N VAL A 96 3.83 12.71 -15.70
CA VAL A 96 2.44 12.30 -15.51
C VAL A 96 2.37 11.32 -14.36
N CYS A 97 1.69 11.70 -13.29
CA CYS A 97 1.57 10.91 -12.06
C CYS A 97 0.17 10.31 -11.95
N GLY A 98 0.10 9.00 -11.74
CA GLY A 98 -1.13 8.26 -11.46
C GLY A 98 -1.07 7.59 -10.10
N LEU A 99 -2.18 7.57 -9.38
CA LEU A 99 -2.37 6.85 -8.13
C LEU A 99 -3.46 5.78 -8.33
N ILE A 100 -3.11 4.54 -8.03
CA ILE A 100 -4.05 3.42 -7.98
C ILE A 100 -4.02 2.89 -6.56
N SER A 101 -5.15 2.84 -5.87
CA SER A 101 -5.17 2.44 -4.48
C SER A 101 -6.53 1.85 -4.09
N ASP A 102 -6.48 0.86 -3.24
CA ASP A 102 -7.60 0.28 -2.51
C ASP A 102 -7.69 0.81 -1.07
N THR A 103 -6.67 1.56 -0.62
CA THR A 103 -6.60 2.07 0.75
C THR A 103 -7.70 3.10 0.99
N TYR A 104 -8.62 2.80 1.88
CA TYR A 104 -9.80 3.63 2.21
C TYR A 104 -9.44 5.10 2.49
N HIS A 105 -8.36 5.34 3.23
CA HIS A 105 -7.92 6.68 3.62
C HIS A 105 -7.48 7.55 2.42
N TYR A 106 -7.23 6.94 1.27
CA TYR A 106 -6.89 7.67 0.04
C TYR A 106 -8.13 8.07 -0.77
N ARG A 107 -9.28 7.47 -0.48
CA ARG A 107 -10.53 7.79 -1.16
C ARG A 107 -10.91 9.25 -0.91
N ALA A 108 -11.17 10.00 -1.99
CA ALA A 108 -11.63 11.38 -1.90
C ALA A 108 -13.04 11.46 -1.25
N PRO A 109 -13.30 12.47 -0.39
CA PRO A 109 -12.49 13.64 -0.06
C PRO A 109 -11.38 13.39 0.97
N GLY A 110 -11.19 12.22 1.43
CA GLY A 110 -10.22 11.65 2.35
C GLY A 110 -9.13 12.55 2.92
N MET A 111 -7.93 11.97 3.05
CA MET A 111 -6.80 12.62 3.74
C MET A 111 -5.84 13.35 2.79
N ASN A 112 -6.28 13.76 1.62
CA ASN A 112 -5.53 14.54 0.62
C ASN A 112 -4.33 13.81 -0.02
N PHE A 113 -4.16 12.52 0.17
CA PHE A 113 -3.05 11.76 -0.39
C PHE A 113 -3.08 11.66 -1.93
N HIS A 114 -4.23 11.91 -2.55
CA HIS A 114 -4.39 11.98 -4.01
C HIS A 114 -3.88 13.29 -4.61
N ARG A 115 -3.55 14.28 -3.77
CA ARG A 115 -3.08 15.59 -4.24
C ARG A 115 -1.77 15.47 -5.01
N GLY A 116 -1.67 16.20 -6.12
CA GLY A 116 -0.52 16.17 -7.02
C GLY A 116 -0.60 15.11 -8.12
N PHE A 117 -1.41 14.08 -7.97
CA PHE A 117 -1.61 13.10 -9.03
C PHE A 117 -2.55 13.63 -10.11
N HIS A 118 -2.26 13.30 -11.38
CA HIS A 118 -3.10 13.65 -12.52
C HIS A 118 -4.32 12.73 -12.63
N ALA A 119 -4.19 11.49 -12.19
CA ALA A 119 -5.24 10.49 -12.17
C ALA A 119 -5.23 9.73 -10.86
N TYR A 120 -6.42 9.44 -10.37
CA TYR A 120 -6.65 8.60 -9.21
C TYR A 120 -7.65 7.50 -9.56
N ARG A 121 -7.27 6.26 -9.32
CA ARG A 121 -8.15 5.11 -9.50
C ARG A 121 -8.33 4.38 -8.18
N TRP A 122 -9.56 4.41 -7.68
CA TRP A 122 -9.96 3.60 -6.53
C TRP A 122 -10.25 2.16 -6.97
N ILE A 123 -9.66 1.19 -6.24
CA ILE A 123 -9.97 -0.24 -6.36
C ILE A 123 -10.85 -0.61 -5.16
N ARG A 124 -11.95 -1.31 -5.42
CA ARG A 124 -12.88 -1.77 -4.39
C ARG A 124 -12.35 -3.02 -3.69
N GLY A 125 -12.96 -3.35 -2.54
CA GLY A 125 -12.72 -4.61 -1.83
C GLY A 125 -11.97 -4.47 -0.52
N GLN A 126 -11.71 -3.24 -0.09
CA GLN A 126 -11.06 -2.95 1.18
C GLN A 126 -12.05 -2.46 2.24
N GLU A 127 -11.53 -2.25 3.43
CA GLU A 127 -12.15 -1.67 4.60
C GLU A 127 -13.09 -0.51 4.25
N TYR A 128 -14.29 -0.51 4.80
CA TYR A 128 -15.36 0.46 4.53
C TYR A 128 -15.83 0.55 3.06
N ASP A 129 -15.50 -0.40 2.22
CA ASP A 129 -16.15 -0.46 0.91
C ASP A 129 -17.65 -0.78 1.14
N PRO A 130 -18.56 0.05 0.60
CA PRO A 130 -19.99 -0.23 0.68
C PRO A 130 -20.34 -1.44 -0.21
N TRP A 131 -19.87 -2.59 0.18
CA TRP A 131 -20.24 -3.84 -0.44
C TRP A 131 -21.67 -4.19 -0.04
N THR A 132 -22.54 -4.27 -1.01
CA THR A 132 -23.85 -4.88 -0.82
C THR A 132 -23.80 -6.28 -1.39
N SER A 133 -23.88 -7.28 -0.55
CA SER A 133 -24.17 -8.63 -1.01
C SER A 133 -25.53 -8.65 -1.72
N HIS A 134 -25.63 -9.44 -2.76
CA HIS A 134 -26.91 -9.64 -3.42
C HIS A 134 -27.93 -10.22 -2.41
N PRO A 135 -29.19 -9.75 -2.38
CA PRO A 135 -30.20 -10.18 -1.41
C PRO A 135 -30.58 -11.66 -1.52
N THR A 136 -30.19 -12.35 -2.55
CA THR A 136 -30.26 -13.82 -2.62
C THR A 136 -29.08 -14.37 -1.85
N SER A 137 -29.40 -15.09 -0.76
CA SER A 137 -28.42 -15.76 0.10
C SER A 137 -27.58 -16.76 -0.71
N ARG A 138 -26.53 -16.28 -1.36
CA ARG A 138 -25.45 -17.17 -1.80
C ARG A 138 -24.59 -17.49 -0.60
N ASN A 139 -24.28 -18.75 -0.40
CA ASN A 139 -23.30 -19.18 0.58
C ASN A 139 -21.93 -18.61 0.20
N VAL A 140 -21.08 -18.38 1.20
CA VAL A 140 -19.68 -17.98 0.97
C VAL A 140 -18.98 -18.94 0.00
N ASP A 141 -19.33 -20.22 0.06
CA ASP A 141 -18.80 -21.26 -0.82
C ASP A 141 -19.11 -21.05 -2.30
N ASP A 142 -20.18 -20.32 -2.63
CA ASP A 142 -20.53 -20.00 -4.02
C ASP A 142 -19.57 -18.96 -4.64
N TYR A 143 -18.85 -18.18 -3.81
CA TYR A 143 -17.88 -17.18 -4.25
C TYR A 143 -16.44 -17.67 -4.27
N VAL A 144 -16.17 -18.80 -3.60
CA VAL A 144 -14.82 -19.38 -3.55
C VAL A 144 -14.55 -20.29 -4.76
N ASN A 145 -15.60 -20.70 -5.48
CA ASN A 145 -15.53 -21.64 -6.60
C ASN A 145 -15.73 -20.99 -7.98
N GLU A 146 -15.85 -19.65 -8.07
CA GLU A 146 -15.81 -18.87 -9.31
C GLU A 146 -14.39 -18.27 -9.52
#